data_7225ace0aaaf4f2cf3c897b3c67c9c65
#
_entry.id   7225ace0aaaf4f2cf3c897b3c67c9c65
#
_cell.length_a   1.000
_cell.length_b   1.000
_cell.length_c   1.000
_cell.angle_alpha   90.00
_cell.angle_beta   90.00
_cell.angle_gamma   90.00
#
_symmetry.space_group_name_H-M   'P 1'
#
loop_
_entity.id
_entity.type
_entity.pdbx_description
1 polymer ?
#
loop_
_entity_poly.entity_id
_entity_poly.type
_entity_poly.pdbx_seq_one_letter_code
_entity_poly.pdbx_strand_id
1 'polypeptide(L)'
;MEWKEALPLLQENHTGVATSVTANGRAQSTVVSTAVLDGKVGFASRPRTVTLTNIQRTGRATLTVIKLDTRRYVTVEGPASIEPWQDTPAYIKRLKDLYVSMGRAPKGTDEEFAKQMRDEERSLILVIPERLYGSLRSGG
;
A
#
# COMPACT_ATOMS: atom_id res chain seq x y z
N MET A 1 -6.05 11.65 -15.05
CA MET A 1 -5.59 10.27 -15.36
C MET A 1 -6.67 9.30 -14.96
N GLU A 2 -6.99 8.38 -15.84
CA GLU A 2 -7.97 7.35 -15.56
C GLU A 2 -7.31 6.15 -14.88
N TRP A 3 -8.07 5.41 -14.07
CA TRP A 3 -7.57 4.21 -13.40
C TRP A 3 -6.96 3.20 -14.37
N LYS A 4 -7.60 2.96 -15.51
CA LYS A 4 -7.11 2.01 -16.48
C LYS A 4 -5.78 2.43 -17.12
N GLU A 5 -5.48 3.73 -17.17
CA GLU A 5 -4.19 4.22 -17.62
C GLU A 5 -3.09 4.00 -16.57
N ALA A 6 -3.45 4.19 -15.31
CA ALA A 6 -2.52 4.05 -14.18
C ALA A 6 -2.23 2.59 -13.83
N LEU A 7 -3.16 1.70 -14.07
CA LEU A 7 -3.14 0.32 -13.59
C LEU A 7 -1.88 -0.47 -13.98
N PRO A 8 -1.39 -0.43 -15.23
CA PRO A 8 -0.18 -1.18 -15.57
C PRO A 8 1.04 -0.78 -14.73
N LEU A 9 1.26 0.51 -14.52
CA LEU A 9 2.38 0.97 -13.69
C LEU A 9 2.22 0.49 -12.24
N LEU A 10 1.00 0.58 -11.70
CA LEU A 10 0.71 0.18 -10.33
C LEU A 10 0.86 -1.33 -10.12
N GLN A 11 0.54 -2.14 -11.13
CA GLN A 11 0.68 -3.60 -11.07
C GLN A 11 2.11 -4.07 -11.25
N GLU A 12 2.93 -3.33 -11.98
CA GLU A 12 4.30 -3.72 -12.32
C GLU A 12 5.34 -3.13 -11.36
N ASN A 13 4.99 -2.15 -10.56
CA ASN A 13 5.92 -1.46 -9.68
C ASN A 13 5.39 -1.46 -8.24
N HIS A 14 6.25 -1.79 -7.30
CA HIS A 14 5.84 -2.07 -5.92
C HIS A 14 6.60 -1.24 -4.87
N THR A 15 7.36 -0.25 -5.30
CA THR A 15 7.99 0.70 -4.40
C THR A 15 7.24 2.02 -4.46
N GLY A 16 6.82 2.48 -3.31
CA GLY A 16 6.07 3.72 -3.23
C GLY A 16 6.39 4.52 -1.98
N VAL A 17 5.82 5.70 -1.94
CA VAL A 17 5.89 6.59 -0.78
C VAL A 17 4.47 6.80 -0.28
N ALA A 18 4.23 6.45 0.97
CA ALA A 18 2.96 6.74 1.64
C ALA A 18 3.09 8.09 2.34
N THR A 19 2.21 9.01 2.00
CA THR A 19 2.14 10.33 2.62
C THR A 19 0.85 10.44 3.41
N SER A 20 0.98 10.86 4.65
CA SER A 20 -0.13 11.08 5.57
C SER A 20 0.06 12.43 6.27
N VAL A 21 -0.96 12.91 6.96
CA VAL A 21 -0.94 14.22 7.59
C VAL A 21 -0.93 14.06 9.11
N THR A 22 0.05 14.70 9.75
CA THR A 22 0.18 14.70 11.21
C THR A 22 -0.93 15.53 11.87
N ALA A 23 -1.08 15.38 13.19
CA ALA A 23 -2.09 16.11 13.94
C ALA A 23 -1.97 17.64 13.83
N ASN A 24 -0.76 18.15 13.61
CA ASN A 24 -0.52 19.58 13.41
C ASN A 24 -0.46 20.00 11.93
N GLY A 25 -0.93 19.14 11.02
CA GLY A 25 -1.12 19.51 9.62
C GLY A 25 0.12 19.37 8.74
N ARG A 26 1.14 18.66 9.19
CA ARG A 26 2.37 18.46 8.40
C ARG A 26 2.33 17.14 7.62
N ALA A 27 3.00 17.12 6.49
CA ALA A 27 3.15 15.89 5.71
C ALA A 27 4.18 14.97 6.38
N GLN A 28 3.83 13.68 6.47
CA GLN A 28 4.71 12.60 6.94
C GLN A 28 4.83 11.59 5.81
N SER A 29 6.03 11.29 5.37
CA SER A 29 6.27 10.38 4.26
C SER A 29 7.11 9.19 4.70
N THR A 30 6.77 8.00 4.19
CA THR A 30 7.53 6.78 4.44
C THR A 30 7.53 5.91 3.19
N VAL A 31 8.63 5.19 2.97
CA VAL A 31 8.73 4.25 1.85
C VAL A 31 7.99 2.97 2.23
N VAL A 32 7.16 2.49 1.33
CA VAL A 32 6.36 1.29 1.53
C VAL A 32 6.41 0.41 0.29
N SER A 33 6.10 -0.87 0.46
CA SER A 33 5.85 -1.78 -0.66
C SER A 33 4.36 -1.79 -0.96
N THR A 34 4.02 -1.57 -2.21
CA THR A 34 2.63 -1.41 -2.64
C THR A 34 2.19 -2.49 -3.62
N ALA A 35 0.90 -2.75 -3.67
CA ALA A 35 0.29 -3.61 -4.69
C ALA A 35 -1.15 -3.17 -4.95
N VAL A 36 -1.66 -3.57 -6.09
CA VAL A 36 -3.07 -3.43 -6.40
C VAL A 36 -3.82 -4.61 -5.82
N LEU A 37 -4.88 -4.34 -5.07
CA LEU A 37 -5.74 -5.34 -4.48
C LEU A 37 -7.17 -4.80 -4.45
N ASP A 38 -8.13 -5.56 -4.99
CA ASP A 38 -9.55 -5.19 -5.03
C ASP A 38 -9.81 -3.82 -5.70
N GLY A 39 -9.08 -3.48 -6.75
CA GLY A 39 -9.24 -2.19 -7.43
C GLY A 39 -8.75 -0.99 -6.62
N LYS A 40 -7.90 -1.22 -5.63
CA LYS A 40 -7.31 -0.22 -4.74
C LYS A 40 -5.80 -0.42 -4.69
N VAL A 41 -5.09 0.56 -4.18
CA VAL A 41 -3.64 0.41 -3.95
C VAL A 41 -3.41 0.23 -2.46
N GLY A 42 -2.69 -0.82 -2.12
CA GLY A 42 -2.52 -1.21 -0.73
C GLY A 42 -1.08 -1.37 -0.28
N PHE A 43 -0.91 -1.35 1.02
CA PHE A 43 0.32 -1.70 1.71
C PHE A 43 0.00 -2.21 3.10
N ALA A 44 0.96 -2.89 3.73
CA ALA A 44 0.77 -3.42 5.08
C ALA A 44 1.64 -2.64 6.06
N SER A 45 1.07 -2.26 7.20
CA SER A 45 1.76 -1.46 8.21
C SER A 45 1.85 -2.22 9.53
N ARG A 46 3.04 -2.19 10.14
CA ARG A 46 3.21 -2.65 11.53
C ARG A 46 2.38 -1.77 12.46
N PRO A 47 2.01 -2.26 13.65
CA PRO A 47 1.25 -1.48 14.61
C PRO A 47 2.06 -0.28 15.12
N ARG A 48 1.35 0.76 15.55
CA ARG A 48 1.94 1.95 16.19
C ARG A 48 2.89 2.77 15.33
N THR A 49 2.86 2.61 14.00
CA THR A 49 3.61 3.50 13.12
C THR A 49 2.92 4.87 13.06
N VAL A 50 3.70 5.90 12.80
CA VAL A 50 3.16 7.27 12.61
C VAL A 50 2.19 7.28 11.42
N THR A 51 2.55 6.58 10.33
CA THR A 51 1.71 6.47 9.15
C THR A 51 0.33 5.89 9.47
N LEU A 52 0.29 4.75 10.17
CA LEU A 52 -0.98 4.13 10.54
C LEU A 52 -1.81 5.04 11.45
N THR A 53 -1.18 5.65 12.45
CA THR A 53 -1.85 6.58 13.37
C THR A 53 -2.45 7.76 12.63
N ASN A 54 -1.71 8.35 11.70
CA ASN A 54 -2.23 9.47 10.90
C ASN A 54 -3.40 9.05 10.02
N ILE A 55 -3.32 7.90 9.38
CA ILE A 55 -4.40 7.39 8.52
C ILE A 55 -5.64 7.04 9.34
N GLN A 56 -5.47 6.46 10.52
CA GLN A 56 -6.59 6.19 11.44
C GLN A 56 -7.32 7.49 11.81
N ARG A 57 -6.58 8.56 12.05
CA ARG A 57 -7.17 9.84 12.43
C ARG A 57 -7.85 10.55 11.26
N THR A 58 -7.22 10.56 10.09
CA THR A 58 -7.72 11.33 8.94
C THR A 58 -8.65 10.54 8.03
N GLY A 59 -8.56 9.22 8.03
CA GLY A 59 -9.31 8.36 7.10
C GLY A 59 -8.85 8.47 5.64
N ARG A 60 -7.68 9.07 5.39
CA ARG A 60 -7.19 9.33 4.04
C ARG A 60 -5.70 9.04 3.95
N ALA A 61 -5.23 8.73 2.73
CA ALA A 61 -3.82 8.55 2.45
C ALA A 61 -3.50 8.89 1.00
N THR A 62 -2.24 9.15 0.75
CA THR A 62 -1.70 9.40 -0.58
C THR A 62 -0.54 8.42 -0.80
N LEU A 63 -0.58 7.68 -1.91
CA LEU A 63 0.48 6.76 -2.29
C LEU A 63 1.06 7.18 -3.63
N THR A 64 2.37 7.39 -3.68
CA THR A 64 3.08 7.63 -4.93
C THR A 64 3.89 6.38 -5.25
N VAL A 65 3.51 5.69 -6.32
CA VAL A 65 4.20 4.47 -6.79
C VAL A 65 5.12 4.85 -7.94
N ILE A 66 6.36 4.41 -7.87
CA ILE A 66 7.43 4.91 -8.72
C ILE A 66 8.04 3.77 -9.54
N LYS A 67 8.20 4.01 -10.84
CA LYS A 67 9.06 3.19 -11.69
C LYS A 67 10.45 3.85 -11.70
N LEU A 68 11.34 3.33 -10.87
CA LEU A 68 12.60 4.00 -10.51
C LEU A 68 13.53 4.33 -11.67
N ASP A 69 13.58 3.47 -12.69
CA ASP A 69 14.52 3.59 -13.81
C ASP A 69 14.12 4.65 -14.86
N THR A 70 12.86 5.10 -14.87
CA THR A 70 12.32 5.97 -15.92
C THR A 70 11.68 7.24 -15.40
N ARG A 71 11.66 7.47 -14.10
CA ARG A 71 10.96 8.59 -13.44
C ARG A 71 9.45 8.61 -13.70
N ARG A 72 8.89 7.51 -14.16
CA ARG A 72 7.44 7.38 -14.27
C ARG A 72 6.87 7.16 -12.87
N TYR A 73 5.74 7.74 -12.62
CA TYR A 73 5.08 7.54 -11.33
C TYR A 73 3.58 7.76 -11.45
N VAL A 74 2.85 7.19 -10.51
CA VAL A 74 1.42 7.45 -10.32
C VAL A 74 1.20 7.76 -8.85
N THR A 75 0.49 8.82 -8.57
CA THR A 75 0.01 9.16 -7.24
C THR A 75 -1.47 8.85 -7.14
N VAL A 76 -1.82 8.09 -6.12
CA VAL A 76 -3.18 7.70 -5.79
C VAL A 76 -3.55 8.34 -4.47
N GLU A 77 -4.60 9.15 -4.46
CA GLU A 77 -5.07 9.83 -3.26
C GLU A 77 -6.54 9.52 -3.04
N GLY A 78 -6.92 9.28 -1.81
CA GLY A 78 -8.31 9.07 -1.47
C GLY A 78 -8.54 8.55 -0.07
N PRO A 79 -9.79 8.16 0.21
CA PRO A 79 -10.12 7.50 1.47
C PRO A 79 -9.29 6.25 1.65
N ALA A 80 -8.88 5.98 2.87
CA ALA A 80 -8.13 4.77 3.21
C ALA A 80 -9.00 3.84 4.04
N SER A 81 -9.13 2.60 3.57
CA SER A 81 -9.74 1.52 4.32
C SER A 81 -8.65 0.82 5.11
N ILE A 82 -8.86 0.63 6.40
CA ILE A 82 -7.93 -0.08 7.26
C ILE A 82 -8.58 -1.38 7.72
N GLU A 83 -7.91 -2.50 7.42
CA GLU A 83 -8.26 -3.81 7.97
C GLU A 83 -7.25 -4.09 9.09
N PRO A 84 -7.64 -3.95 10.36
CA PRO A 84 -6.74 -4.16 11.48
C PRO A 84 -6.25 -5.60 11.54
N TRP A 85 -5.07 -5.79 12.12
CA TRP A 85 -4.53 -7.14 12.34
C TRP A 85 -5.54 -8.02 13.06
N GLN A 86 -5.73 -9.23 12.53
CA GLN A 86 -6.52 -10.29 13.15
C GLN A 86 -5.77 -11.61 12.97
N ASP A 87 -5.66 -12.39 14.04
CA ASP A 87 -5.08 -13.72 13.95
C ASP A 87 -6.16 -14.73 13.52
N THR A 88 -6.53 -14.64 12.23
CA THR A 88 -7.47 -15.56 11.61
C THR A 88 -6.92 -16.07 10.29
N PRO A 89 -7.25 -17.31 9.87
CA PRO A 89 -6.83 -17.80 8.57
C PRO A 89 -7.26 -16.91 7.40
N ALA A 90 -8.46 -16.35 7.46
CA ALA A 90 -8.99 -15.47 6.41
C ALA A 90 -8.16 -14.18 6.28
N TYR A 91 -7.81 -13.56 7.39
CA TYR A 91 -7.01 -12.34 7.37
C TYR A 91 -5.56 -12.60 6.92
N ILE A 92 -4.97 -13.69 7.39
CA ILE A 92 -3.61 -14.08 6.98
C ILE A 92 -3.56 -14.36 5.48
N LYS A 93 -4.61 -15.00 4.93
CA LYS A 93 -4.73 -15.19 3.49
C LYS A 93 -4.83 -13.85 2.75
N ARG A 94 -5.53 -12.90 3.32
CA ARG A 94 -5.65 -11.54 2.79
C ARG A 94 -4.28 -10.88 2.65
N LEU A 95 -3.45 -10.96 3.68
CA LEU A 95 -2.07 -10.46 3.63
C LEU A 95 -1.24 -11.22 2.60
N LYS A 96 -1.42 -12.54 2.50
CA LYS A 96 -0.74 -13.35 1.49
C LYS A 96 -1.10 -12.87 0.07
N ASP A 97 -2.36 -12.59 -0.19
CA ASP A 97 -2.82 -12.07 -1.48
C ASP A 97 -2.13 -10.74 -1.82
N LEU A 98 -1.95 -9.88 -0.82
CA LEU A 98 -1.20 -8.63 -1.01
C LEU A 98 0.25 -8.91 -1.42
N TYR A 99 0.95 -9.79 -0.71
CA TYR A 99 2.35 -10.11 -1.02
C TYR A 99 2.50 -10.78 -2.38
N VAL A 100 1.58 -11.66 -2.75
CA VAL A 100 1.56 -12.29 -4.08
C VAL A 100 1.39 -11.22 -5.15
N SER A 101 0.52 -10.26 -4.93
CA SER A 101 0.30 -9.14 -5.86
C SER A 101 1.52 -8.22 -5.98
N MET A 102 2.42 -8.23 -5.01
CA MET A 102 3.71 -7.53 -5.07
C MET A 102 4.79 -8.32 -5.82
N GLY A 103 4.47 -9.52 -6.31
CA GLY A 103 5.47 -10.42 -6.87
C GLY A 103 6.37 -11.05 -5.81
N ARG A 104 5.96 -11.02 -4.55
CA ARG A 104 6.68 -11.56 -3.40
C ARG A 104 5.94 -12.75 -2.82
N ALA A 105 5.77 -13.80 -3.61
CA ALA A 105 5.18 -15.04 -3.09
C ALA A 105 5.96 -15.48 -1.84
N PRO A 106 5.28 -15.76 -0.73
CA PRO A 106 5.95 -16.19 0.48
C PRO A 106 6.80 -17.42 0.23
N LYS A 107 8.04 -17.39 0.72
CA LYS A 107 8.92 -18.56 0.71
C LYS A 107 8.58 -19.41 1.93
N GLY A 108 8.61 -20.72 1.76
CA GLY A 108 8.31 -21.65 2.84
C GLY A 108 6.84 -22.06 2.89
N THR A 109 6.44 -22.59 4.03
CA THR A 109 5.09 -23.13 4.23
C THR A 109 4.09 -22.04 4.61
N ASP A 110 2.79 -22.36 4.50
CA ASP A 110 1.73 -21.47 4.96
C ASP A 110 1.83 -21.23 6.48
N GLU A 111 2.30 -22.23 7.24
CA GLU A 111 2.50 -22.10 8.69
C GLU A 111 3.62 -21.10 9.01
N GLU A 112 4.73 -21.14 8.26
CA GLU A 112 5.84 -20.20 8.42
C GLU A 112 5.41 -18.78 8.10
N PHE A 113 4.63 -18.60 7.04
CA PHE A 113 4.06 -17.29 6.69
C PHE A 113 3.13 -16.78 7.79
N ALA A 114 2.23 -17.64 8.27
CA ALA A 114 1.30 -17.26 9.34
C ALA A 114 2.05 -16.85 10.60
N LYS A 115 3.13 -17.55 10.96
CA LYS A 115 3.95 -17.21 12.11
C LYS A 115 4.60 -15.83 11.93
N GLN A 116 5.12 -15.54 10.76
CA GLN A 116 5.70 -14.23 10.45
C GLN A 116 4.65 -13.13 10.60
N MET A 117 3.45 -13.34 10.09
CA MET A 117 2.37 -12.35 10.18
C MET A 117 1.94 -12.13 11.64
N ARG A 118 1.90 -13.18 12.45
CA ARG A 118 1.61 -13.03 13.88
C ARG A 118 2.68 -12.22 14.60
N ASP A 119 3.92 -12.40 14.23
CA ASP A 119 5.04 -11.64 14.83
C ASP A 119 5.00 -10.16 14.42
N GLU A 120 4.55 -9.85 13.22
CA GLU A 120 4.54 -8.49 12.68
C GLU A 120 3.24 -7.73 12.96
N GLU A 121 2.12 -8.42 13.14
CA GLU A 121 0.80 -7.84 13.43
C GLU A 121 0.38 -6.70 12.49
N ARG A 122 0.58 -6.89 11.19
CA ARG A 122 0.34 -5.83 10.22
C ARG A 122 -1.14 -5.58 9.96
N SER A 123 -1.50 -4.30 9.87
CA SER A 123 -2.79 -3.86 9.35
C SER A 123 -2.68 -3.69 7.83
N LEU A 124 -3.72 -4.08 7.10
CA LEU A 124 -3.81 -3.85 5.67
C LEU A 124 -4.46 -2.50 5.42
N ILE A 125 -3.79 -1.65 4.66
CA ILE A 125 -4.29 -0.32 4.31
C ILE A 125 -4.52 -0.29 2.81
N LEU A 126 -5.74 0.04 2.39
CA LEU A 126 -6.13 0.13 0.99
C LEU A 126 -6.60 1.55 0.69
N VAL A 127 -5.97 2.19 -0.28
CA VAL A 127 -6.34 3.55 -0.69
C VAL A 127 -7.29 3.47 -1.88
N ILE A 128 -8.47 4.05 -1.70
CA ILE A 128 -9.50 4.11 -2.75
C ILE A 128 -9.13 5.22 -3.71
N PRO A 129 -8.96 4.93 -5.02
CA PRO A 129 -8.50 5.95 -5.97
C PRO A 129 -9.59 6.98 -6.25
N GLU A 130 -9.54 8.10 -5.54
CA GLU A 130 -10.42 9.25 -5.73
C GLU A 130 -9.77 10.26 -6.67
N ARG A 131 -8.46 10.46 -6.52
CA ARG A 131 -7.67 11.34 -7.38
C ARG A 131 -6.42 10.61 -7.85
N LEU A 132 -6.18 10.65 -9.15
CA LEU A 132 -5.03 10.02 -9.80
C LEU A 132 -4.27 11.06 -10.61
N TYR A 133 -2.96 11.11 -10.44
CA TYR A 133 -2.10 11.94 -11.28
C TYR A 133 -0.69 11.36 -11.33
N GLY A 134 0.12 11.85 -12.22
CA GLY A 134 1.49 11.40 -12.35
C GLY A 134 2.02 11.60 -13.77
N SER A 135 3.09 10.91 -14.07
CA SER A 135 3.70 10.90 -15.40
C SER A 135 3.94 9.47 -15.85
N LEU A 136 3.38 9.13 -16.99
CA LEU A 136 3.54 7.81 -17.60
C LEU A 136 4.55 7.83 -18.76
N ARG A 137 5.19 8.98 -19.00
CA ARG A 137 6.18 9.15 -20.06
C ARG A 137 7.59 9.05 -19.51
N SER A 138 8.49 8.36 -20.25
CA SER A 138 9.91 8.30 -19.93
C SER A 138 10.51 9.69 -19.80
N GLY A 139 11.34 9.90 -18.77
CA GLY A 139 12.05 11.14 -18.55
C GLY A 139 11.21 12.25 -17.94
N GLY A 140 9.97 11.90 -17.58
CA GLY A 140 8.94 12.69 -16.97
C GLY A 140 8.77 13.72 -16.32
#